data_028e0213b0386f0f5162aa390cacf9e1
#
_entry.id   028e0213b0386f0f5162aa390cacf9e1
#
_cell.length_a   1.000
_cell.length_b   1.000
_cell.length_c   1.000
_cell.angle_alpha   90.00
_cell.angle_beta   90.00
_cell.angle_gamma   90.00
#
_symmetry.space_group_name_H-M   'P 1'
#
loop_
_entity.id
_entity.type
_entity.pdbx_description
1 polymer ?
#
loop_
_entity_poly.entity_id
_entity_poly.type
_entity_poly.pdbx_seq_one_letter_code
_entity_poly.pdbx_strand_id
1 'polypeptide(L)'
;MNFSELGLDPKILKAVEELGYETPTPIQENAIPPILEGRDLVGSAQTGTGKTAAFALPAIHRLGKHGACRALALAPTRELAIQIEENFLKYGKFLDLRMALLYGGVKYGKQLEQLKNEPDVIVATPGRLLDHLNQGNLSLKKIEILILDEVDRMLDMGCLLYTSPSPRDLSTSRMPSSA
;
A
#
# COMPACT_ATOMS: atom_id res chain seq x y z
N MET A 1 13.61 -7.36 21.83
CA MET A 1 13.06 -8.22 20.75
C MET A 1 13.89 -8.01 19.50
N ASN A 2 14.20 -9.07 18.75
CA ASN A 2 14.93 -9.01 17.48
C ASN A 2 13.96 -9.23 16.32
N PHE A 3 14.33 -8.81 15.10
CA PHE A 3 13.49 -9.06 13.91
C PHE A 3 13.19 -10.54 13.66
N SER A 4 14.11 -11.45 14.01
CA SER A 4 13.91 -12.91 13.91
C SER A 4 12.78 -13.45 14.78
N GLU A 5 12.44 -12.74 15.84
CA GLU A 5 11.36 -13.13 16.78
C GLU A 5 9.98 -12.67 16.30
N LEU A 6 9.92 -11.81 15.26
CA LEU A 6 8.67 -11.28 14.71
C LEU A 6 7.94 -12.24 13.76
N GLY A 7 8.52 -13.39 13.42
CA GLY A 7 7.88 -14.39 12.55
C GLY A 7 7.90 -14.07 11.05
N LEU A 8 8.79 -13.17 10.60
CA LEU A 8 8.95 -12.80 9.20
C LEU A 8 9.66 -13.92 8.39
N ASP A 9 9.41 -13.94 7.08
CA ASP A 9 10.08 -14.84 6.14
C ASP A 9 11.62 -14.66 6.20
N PRO A 10 12.42 -15.75 6.17
CA PRO A 10 13.88 -15.66 6.22
C PRO A 10 14.50 -14.77 5.14
N LYS A 11 13.90 -14.68 3.95
CA LYS A 11 14.38 -13.81 2.88
C LYS A 11 14.15 -12.32 3.19
N ILE A 12 13.07 -12.01 3.90
CA ILE A 12 12.80 -10.65 4.40
C ILE A 12 13.80 -10.32 5.52
N LEU A 13 14.01 -11.25 6.46
CA LEU A 13 14.99 -11.07 7.54
C LEU A 13 16.39 -10.79 6.99
N LYS A 14 16.81 -11.53 5.96
CA LYS A 14 18.09 -11.29 5.28
C LYS A 14 18.17 -9.88 4.68
N ALA A 15 17.09 -9.40 4.05
CA ALA A 15 17.06 -8.04 3.50
C ALA A 15 17.14 -6.98 4.60
N VAL A 16 16.45 -7.19 5.71
CA VAL A 16 16.47 -6.31 6.89
C VAL A 16 17.88 -6.23 7.51
N GLU A 17 18.56 -7.37 7.63
CA GLU A 17 19.94 -7.47 8.13
C GLU A 17 20.93 -6.72 7.22
N GLU A 18 20.84 -6.91 5.88
CA GLU A 18 21.69 -6.20 4.92
C GLU A 18 21.47 -4.68 4.93
N LEU A 19 20.29 -4.22 5.35
CA LEU A 19 19.98 -2.80 5.53
C LEU A 19 20.51 -2.23 6.86
N GLY A 20 21.13 -3.07 7.70
CA GLY A 20 21.68 -2.69 9.00
C GLY A 20 20.61 -2.50 10.09
N TYR A 21 19.45 -3.11 9.94
CA TYR A 21 18.41 -3.06 10.98
C TYR A 21 18.70 -4.12 12.04
N GLU A 22 19.16 -3.70 13.19
CA GLU A 22 19.53 -4.61 14.30
C GLU A 22 18.32 -4.96 15.17
N THR A 23 17.58 -3.93 15.61
CA THR A 23 16.44 -4.08 16.50
C THR A 23 15.20 -3.38 15.93
N PRO A 24 14.01 -4.00 16.04
CA PRO A 24 12.80 -3.35 15.60
C PRO A 24 12.47 -2.13 16.49
N THR A 25 11.91 -1.11 15.89
CA THR A 25 11.39 0.04 16.63
C THR A 25 10.08 -0.32 17.34
N PRO A 26 9.63 0.47 18.35
CA PRO A 26 8.39 0.18 19.06
C PRO A 26 7.16 0.05 18.16
N ILE A 27 7.07 0.85 17.07
CA ILE A 27 5.96 0.74 16.12
C ILE A 27 6.04 -0.56 15.32
N GLN A 28 7.24 -1.04 14.99
CA GLN A 28 7.44 -2.29 14.28
C GLN A 28 7.11 -3.50 15.17
N GLU A 29 7.56 -3.51 16.43
CA GLU A 29 7.25 -4.55 17.41
C GLU A 29 5.74 -4.71 17.63
N ASN A 30 5.03 -3.59 17.71
CA ASN A 30 3.59 -3.59 17.96
C ASN A 30 2.75 -3.84 16.71
N ALA A 31 3.22 -3.48 15.52
CA ALA A 31 2.44 -3.55 14.28
C ALA A 31 2.65 -4.86 13.50
N ILE A 32 3.88 -5.37 13.44
CA ILE A 32 4.21 -6.52 12.58
C ILE A 32 3.42 -7.78 12.99
N PRO A 33 3.42 -8.22 14.27
CA PRO A 33 2.74 -9.46 14.63
C PRO A 33 1.23 -9.44 14.32
N PRO A 34 0.44 -8.42 14.71
CA PRO A 34 -0.99 -8.42 14.40
C PRO A 34 -1.30 -8.38 12.90
N ILE A 35 -0.46 -7.71 12.09
CA ILE A 35 -0.63 -7.72 10.63
C ILE A 35 -0.33 -9.10 10.05
N LEU A 36 0.67 -9.82 10.56
CA LEU A 36 0.94 -11.21 10.16
C LEU A 36 -0.22 -12.14 10.48
N GLU A 37 -0.90 -11.92 11.61
CA GLU A 37 -2.13 -12.63 12.00
C GLU A 37 -3.36 -12.26 11.14
N GLY A 38 -3.25 -11.26 10.26
CA GLY A 38 -4.33 -10.82 9.39
C GLY A 38 -5.29 -9.83 10.03
N ARG A 39 -4.92 -9.21 11.13
CA ARG A 39 -5.73 -8.18 11.79
C ARG A 39 -5.56 -6.83 11.12
N ASP A 40 -6.62 -6.03 11.10
CA ASP A 40 -6.56 -4.63 10.72
C ASP A 40 -5.86 -3.81 11.81
N LEU A 41 -5.08 -2.82 11.39
CA LEU A 41 -4.30 -1.98 12.29
C LEU A 41 -4.44 -0.50 11.92
N VAL A 42 -4.65 0.33 12.92
CA VAL A 42 -4.49 1.78 12.83
C VAL A 42 -3.32 2.19 13.71
N GLY A 43 -2.28 2.74 13.10
CA GLY A 43 -1.05 3.14 13.79
C GLY A 43 -0.78 4.63 13.62
N SER A 44 -0.49 5.32 14.73
CA SER A 44 0.01 6.68 14.71
C SER A 44 1.44 6.70 15.25
N ALA A 45 2.37 7.23 14.47
CA ALA A 45 3.75 7.41 14.87
C ALA A 45 4.38 8.56 14.09
N GLN A 46 5.38 9.22 14.67
CA GLN A 46 6.08 10.32 14.03
C GLN A 46 6.84 9.86 12.78
N THR A 47 7.17 10.80 11.89
CA THR A 47 8.01 10.55 10.74
C THR A 47 9.41 10.09 11.20
N GLY A 48 10.00 9.11 10.50
CA GLY A 48 11.32 8.57 10.85
C GLY A 48 11.32 7.46 11.92
N THR A 49 10.18 7.08 12.47
CA THR A 49 10.08 6.00 13.48
C THR A 49 10.03 4.59 12.90
N GLY A 50 10.15 4.43 11.58
CA GLY A 50 10.11 3.12 10.92
C GLY A 50 8.72 2.62 10.56
N LYS A 51 7.71 3.50 10.43
CA LYS A 51 6.34 3.14 10.01
C LYS A 51 6.31 2.35 8.71
N THR A 52 7.08 2.76 7.71
CA THR A 52 7.10 2.09 6.40
C THR A 52 7.48 0.62 6.54
N ALA A 53 8.51 0.30 7.31
CA ALA A 53 8.88 -1.09 7.58
C ALA A 53 7.80 -1.84 8.39
N ALA A 54 7.14 -1.14 9.32
CA ALA A 54 6.10 -1.73 10.16
C ALA A 54 4.91 -2.28 9.36
N PHE A 55 4.56 -1.68 8.23
CA PHE A 55 3.50 -2.21 7.35
C PHE A 55 4.05 -2.98 6.14
N ALA A 56 5.20 -2.58 5.58
CA ALA A 56 5.71 -3.19 4.36
C ALA A 56 6.24 -4.61 4.60
N LEU A 57 7.00 -4.84 5.68
CA LEU A 57 7.56 -6.16 5.99
C LEU A 57 6.47 -7.24 6.13
N PRO A 58 5.43 -7.07 6.96
CA PRO A 58 4.37 -8.05 7.07
C PRO A 58 3.50 -8.14 5.82
N ALA A 59 3.30 -7.06 5.07
CA ALA A 59 2.59 -7.09 3.80
C ALA A 59 3.32 -7.96 2.78
N ILE A 60 4.63 -7.79 2.61
CA ILE A 60 5.46 -8.60 1.71
C ILE A 60 5.42 -10.07 2.14
N HIS A 61 5.53 -10.36 3.45
CA HIS A 61 5.43 -11.72 3.98
C HIS A 61 4.11 -12.39 3.58
N ARG A 62 2.99 -11.70 3.72
CA ARG A 62 1.66 -12.22 3.41
C ARG A 62 1.40 -12.41 1.92
N LEU A 63 2.06 -11.66 1.07
CA LEU A 63 1.93 -11.82 -0.39
C LEU A 63 2.43 -13.18 -0.87
N GLY A 64 3.49 -13.71 -0.29
CA GLY A 64 4.02 -15.04 -0.63
C GLY A 64 4.36 -15.16 -2.12
N LYS A 65 3.54 -15.93 -2.88
CA LYS A 65 3.78 -16.20 -4.31
C LYS A 65 3.04 -15.21 -5.22
N HIS A 66 3.59 -15.02 -6.45
CA HIS A 66 2.93 -14.25 -7.51
C HIS A 66 1.57 -14.85 -7.91
N GLY A 67 0.75 -14.06 -8.55
CA GLY A 67 -0.49 -14.55 -9.15
C GLY A 67 -1.56 -13.48 -9.39
N ALA A 68 -1.55 -12.39 -8.67
CA ALA A 68 -2.44 -11.27 -8.87
C ALA A 68 -2.00 -10.08 -8.02
N CYS A 69 -2.47 -8.88 -8.33
CA CYS A 69 -2.33 -7.73 -7.46
C CYS A 69 -3.19 -7.91 -6.21
N ARG A 70 -2.55 -8.15 -5.07
CA ARG A 70 -3.21 -8.40 -3.79
C ARG A 70 -2.95 -7.33 -2.74
N ALA A 71 -1.99 -6.43 -2.99
CA ALA A 71 -1.73 -5.31 -2.10
C ALA A 71 -1.82 -3.97 -2.84
N LEU A 72 -2.44 -3.00 -2.18
CA LEU A 72 -2.54 -1.61 -2.62
C LEU A 72 -2.07 -0.71 -1.50
N ALA A 73 -1.07 0.15 -1.77
CA ALA A 73 -0.64 1.20 -0.88
C ALA A 73 -0.98 2.57 -1.48
N LEU A 74 -1.68 3.39 -0.72
CA LEU A 74 -2.01 4.76 -1.11
C LEU A 74 -1.18 5.76 -0.34
N ALA A 75 -0.69 6.76 -1.04
CA ALA A 75 0.06 7.88 -0.49
C ALA A 75 -0.49 9.21 -1.04
N PRO A 76 -0.53 10.30 -0.24
CA PRO A 76 -1.07 11.58 -0.66
C PRO A 76 -0.23 12.26 -1.75
N THR A 77 1.06 11.99 -1.79
CA THR A 77 2.00 12.67 -2.70
C THR A 77 2.80 11.66 -3.53
N ARG A 78 3.26 12.14 -4.69
CA ARG A 78 4.17 11.41 -5.57
C ARG A 78 5.45 10.98 -4.86
N GLU A 79 6.05 11.89 -4.09
CA GLU A 79 7.31 11.67 -3.39
C GLU A 79 7.18 10.53 -2.38
N LEU A 80 6.08 10.53 -1.60
CA LEU A 80 5.83 9.46 -0.63
C LEU A 80 5.54 8.12 -1.33
N ALA A 81 4.79 8.13 -2.44
CA ALA A 81 4.54 6.91 -3.22
C ALA A 81 5.86 6.28 -3.73
N ILE A 82 6.78 7.10 -4.23
CA ILE A 82 8.11 6.65 -4.67
C ILE A 82 8.89 6.06 -3.48
N GLN A 83 8.91 6.72 -2.33
CA GLN A 83 9.59 6.23 -1.12
C GLN A 83 9.03 4.89 -0.63
N ILE A 84 7.71 4.73 -0.69
CA ILE A 84 7.06 3.46 -0.32
C ILE A 84 7.51 2.34 -1.28
N GLU A 85 7.45 2.56 -2.60
CA GLU A 85 7.91 1.58 -3.60
C GLU A 85 9.36 1.18 -3.36
N GLU A 86 10.27 2.16 -3.22
CA GLU A 86 11.69 1.91 -2.97
C GLU A 86 11.92 1.04 -1.72
N ASN A 87 11.17 1.29 -0.65
CA ASN A 87 11.27 0.52 0.57
C ASN A 87 10.75 -0.92 0.37
N PHE A 88 9.61 -1.09 -0.32
CA PHE A 88 9.11 -2.42 -0.65
C PHE A 88 10.13 -3.22 -1.46
N LEU A 89 10.77 -2.60 -2.46
CA LEU A 89 11.82 -3.23 -3.27
C LEU A 89 13.06 -3.60 -2.45
N LYS A 90 13.48 -2.74 -1.52
CA LYS A 90 14.60 -3.02 -0.60
C LYS A 90 14.28 -4.21 0.30
N TYR A 91 13.10 -4.23 0.93
CA TYR A 91 12.69 -5.31 1.82
C TYR A 91 12.38 -6.62 1.08
N GLY A 92 11.86 -6.53 -0.14
CA GLY A 92 11.58 -7.67 -1.01
C GLY A 92 12.75 -8.11 -1.89
N LYS A 93 13.97 -7.62 -1.67
CA LYS A 93 15.16 -7.82 -2.52
C LYS A 93 15.44 -9.28 -2.89
N PHE A 94 15.17 -10.20 -1.98
CA PHE A 94 15.39 -11.64 -2.18
C PHE A 94 14.12 -12.41 -2.58
N LEU A 95 13.03 -11.66 -2.80
CA LEU A 95 11.77 -12.16 -3.30
C LEU A 95 11.59 -11.58 -4.72
N ASP A 96 10.99 -12.32 -5.61
CA ASP A 96 10.67 -11.80 -6.96
C ASP A 96 9.40 -10.91 -6.87
N LEU A 97 9.52 -9.76 -6.17
CA LEU A 97 8.40 -8.85 -5.93
C LEU A 97 8.16 -7.95 -7.14
N ARG A 98 6.97 -8.04 -7.73
CA ARG A 98 6.55 -7.20 -8.85
C ARG A 98 5.73 -6.03 -8.36
N MET A 99 6.09 -4.82 -8.79
CA MET A 99 5.44 -3.60 -8.35
C MET A 99 4.97 -2.74 -9.51
N ALA A 100 3.89 -2.00 -9.30
CA ALA A 100 3.49 -0.91 -10.16
C ALA A 100 3.36 0.37 -9.34
N LEU A 101 3.92 1.47 -9.86
CA LEU A 101 3.90 2.78 -9.23
C LEU A 101 3.08 3.75 -10.08
N LEU A 102 1.94 4.20 -9.51
CA LEU A 102 0.93 4.99 -10.20
C LEU A 102 0.81 6.40 -9.58
N TYR A 103 1.32 7.43 -10.27
CA TYR A 103 1.19 8.82 -9.83
C TYR A 103 1.04 9.78 -11.01
N GLY A 104 0.52 10.97 -10.75
CA GLY A 104 0.32 12.00 -11.75
C GLY A 104 1.61 12.67 -12.25
N GLY A 105 1.54 13.37 -13.39
CA GLY A 105 2.66 14.14 -13.93
C GLY A 105 3.71 13.34 -14.72
N VAL A 106 3.47 12.04 -14.98
CA VAL A 106 4.34 11.21 -15.82
C VAL A 106 3.55 10.54 -16.94
N LYS A 107 4.29 10.08 -17.98
CA LYS A 107 3.69 9.41 -19.13
C LYS A 107 2.92 8.16 -18.72
N TYR A 108 1.71 8.05 -19.24
CA TYR A 108 0.76 6.98 -18.94
C TYR A 108 1.25 5.59 -19.39
N GLY A 109 1.95 5.53 -20.53
CA GLY A 109 2.40 4.28 -21.15
C GLY A 109 3.29 3.43 -20.26
N LYS A 110 4.22 4.04 -19.49
CA LYS A 110 5.09 3.30 -18.56
C LYS A 110 4.29 2.62 -17.44
N GLN A 111 3.26 3.28 -16.93
CA GLN A 111 2.40 2.72 -15.89
C GLN A 111 1.52 1.58 -16.42
N LEU A 112 1.04 1.70 -17.66
CA LEU A 112 0.32 0.61 -18.32
C LEU A 112 1.18 -0.63 -18.52
N GLU A 113 2.47 -0.46 -18.86
CA GLU A 113 3.42 -1.55 -18.96
C GLU A 113 3.63 -2.25 -17.61
N GLN A 114 3.81 -1.48 -16.53
CA GLN A 114 3.92 -2.03 -15.20
C GLN A 114 2.67 -2.83 -14.81
N LEU A 115 1.47 -2.34 -15.12
CA LEU A 115 0.20 -3.04 -14.82
C LEU A 115 0.03 -4.33 -15.63
N LYS A 116 0.52 -4.37 -16.88
CA LYS A 116 0.50 -5.57 -17.72
C LYS A 116 1.40 -6.70 -17.19
N ASN A 117 2.41 -6.36 -16.41
CA ASN A 117 3.32 -7.34 -15.80
C ASN A 117 2.73 -8.02 -14.55
N GLU A 118 1.42 -7.86 -14.29
CA GLU A 118 0.72 -8.47 -13.16
C GLU A 118 1.43 -8.21 -11.83
N PRO A 119 1.49 -6.94 -11.36
CA PRO A 119 2.18 -6.60 -10.13
C PRO A 119 1.53 -7.26 -8.91
N ASP A 120 2.33 -7.64 -7.92
CA ASP A 120 1.86 -8.14 -6.63
C ASP A 120 1.37 -6.98 -5.75
N VAL A 121 2.03 -5.82 -5.89
CA VAL A 121 1.78 -4.60 -5.13
C VAL A 121 1.60 -3.42 -6.10
N ILE A 122 0.57 -2.64 -5.88
CA ILE A 122 0.41 -1.31 -6.48
C ILE A 122 0.65 -0.26 -5.39
N VAL A 123 1.54 0.68 -5.65
CA VAL A 123 1.68 1.91 -4.87
C VAL A 123 1.13 3.06 -5.69
N ALA A 124 0.22 3.85 -5.15
CA ALA A 124 -0.46 4.87 -5.95
C ALA A 124 -0.77 6.16 -5.19
N THR A 125 -0.85 7.25 -5.93
CA THR A 125 -1.61 8.43 -5.48
C THR A 125 -3.08 8.28 -5.88
N PRO A 126 -4.04 8.73 -5.04
CA PRO A 126 -5.48 8.47 -5.25
C PRO A 126 -6.00 8.89 -6.62
N GLY A 127 -5.68 10.09 -7.09
CA GLY A 127 -6.16 10.57 -8.40
C GLY A 127 -5.73 9.70 -9.57
N ARG A 128 -4.46 9.27 -9.62
CA ARG A 128 -3.96 8.42 -10.70
C ARG A 128 -4.50 6.98 -10.61
N LEU A 129 -4.73 6.48 -9.41
CA LEU A 129 -5.42 5.20 -9.23
C LEU A 129 -6.82 5.24 -9.83
N LEU A 130 -7.59 6.30 -9.52
CA LEU A 130 -8.93 6.50 -10.07
C LEU A 130 -8.93 6.59 -11.60
N ASP A 131 -7.97 7.31 -12.19
CA ASP A 131 -7.83 7.39 -13.65
C ASP A 131 -7.69 6.00 -14.28
N HIS A 132 -6.83 5.15 -13.72
CA HIS A 132 -6.63 3.78 -14.22
C HIS A 132 -7.86 2.89 -14.01
N LEU A 133 -8.55 3.03 -12.88
CA LEU A 133 -9.80 2.30 -12.60
C LEU A 133 -10.91 2.70 -13.59
N ASN A 134 -11.11 4.01 -13.81
CA ASN A 134 -12.13 4.53 -14.72
C ASN A 134 -11.89 4.12 -16.17
N GLN A 135 -10.63 3.94 -16.56
CA GLN A 135 -10.26 3.46 -17.89
C GLN A 135 -10.25 1.93 -18.02
N GLY A 136 -10.54 1.21 -16.94
CA GLY A 136 -10.55 -0.27 -16.94
C GLY A 136 -9.16 -0.91 -17.05
N ASN A 137 -8.09 -0.17 -16.77
CA ASN A 137 -6.71 -0.67 -16.87
C ASN A 137 -6.31 -1.57 -15.72
N LEU A 138 -7.03 -1.53 -14.62
CA LEU A 138 -6.80 -2.38 -13.44
C LEU A 138 -8.11 -2.68 -12.72
N SER A 139 -8.08 -3.72 -11.88
CA SER A 139 -9.21 -4.11 -11.03
C SER A 139 -8.72 -4.35 -9.60
N LEU A 140 -9.46 -3.85 -8.62
CA LEU A 140 -9.15 -4.02 -7.20
C LEU A 140 -9.84 -5.25 -6.58
N LYS A 141 -10.51 -6.07 -7.35
CA LYS A 141 -11.32 -7.22 -6.86
C LYS A 141 -10.50 -8.26 -6.08
N LYS A 142 -9.20 -8.33 -6.32
CA LYS A 142 -8.30 -9.30 -5.68
C LYS A 142 -7.44 -8.68 -4.58
N ILE A 143 -7.66 -7.42 -4.24
CA ILE A 143 -6.92 -6.76 -3.16
C ILE A 143 -7.31 -7.38 -1.82
N GLU A 144 -6.32 -7.87 -1.09
CA GLU A 144 -6.41 -8.46 0.24
C GLU A 144 -5.80 -7.55 1.31
N ILE A 145 -4.83 -6.70 0.90
CA ILE A 145 -4.09 -5.81 1.79
C ILE A 145 -4.22 -4.38 1.27
N LEU A 146 -4.82 -3.51 2.08
CA LEU A 146 -4.89 -2.08 1.83
C LEU A 146 -4.03 -1.34 2.85
N ILE A 147 -3.12 -0.51 2.37
CA ILE A 147 -2.25 0.34 3.18
C ILE A 147 -2.58 1.79 2.85
N LEU A 148 -2.91 2.57 3.88
CA LEU A 148 -3.15 4.00 3.77
C LEU A 148 -2.10 4.73 4.59
N ASP A 149 -1.13 5.36 3.94
CA ASP A 149 -0.11 6.16 4.64
C ASP A 149 -0.47 7.64 4.59
N GLU A 150 -0.26 8.36 5.70
CA GLU A 150 -0.64 9.77 5.89
C GLU A 150 -2.12 10.03 5.52
N VAL A 151 -3.02 9.23 6.10
CA VAL A 151 -4.49 9.32 5.87
C VAL A 151 -5.05 10.71 6.15
N ASP A 152 -4.56 11.37 7.20
CA ASP A 152 -4.89 12.74 7.58
C ASP A 152 -4.65 13.71 6.40
N ARG A 153 -3.49 13.65 5.77
CA ARG A 153 -3.20 14.47 4.58
C ARG A 153 -4.08 14.13 3.39
N MET A 154 -4.40 12.84 3.18
CA MET A 154 -5.31 12.46 2.10
C MET A 154 -6.74 12.98 2.35
N LEU A 155 -7.20 13.03 3.61
CA LEU A 155 -8.48 13.63 3.99
C LEU A 155 -8.49 15.14 3.77
N ASP A 156 -7.44 15.84 4.23
CA ASP A 156 -7.29 17.29 4.06
C ASP A 156 -7.27 17.71 2.58
N MET A 157 -6.67 16.89 1.72
CA MET A 157 -6.64 17.10 0.27
C MET A 157 -7.95 16.71 -0.43
N GLY A 158 -8.94 16.18 0.30
CA GLY A 158 -10.21 15.69 -0.26
C GLY A 158 -10.10 14.43 -1.12
N CYS A 159 -8.93 13.82 -1.18
CA CYS A 159 -8.66 12.69 -2.07
C CYS A 159 -9.51 11.45 -1.77
N LEU A 160 -9.81 11.20 -0.49
CA LEU A 160 -10.58 10.02 -0.06
C LEU A 160 -12.08 10.22 -0.18
N LEU A 161 -12.58 11.46 -0.21
CA LEU A 161 -14.00 11.75 -0.35
C LEU A 161 -14.56 11.33 -1.72
N TYR A 162 -13.73 11.30 -2.75
CA TYR A 162 -14.10 10.85 -4.08
C TYR A 162 -14.01 9.34 -4.30
N THR A 163 -13.35 8.61 -3.41
CA THR A 163 -13.06 7.18 -3.59
C THR A 163 -14.00 6.24 -2.86
N SER A 164 -14.75 6.75 -1.89
CA SER A 164 -15.73 5.96 -1.14
C SER A 164 -17.06 6.69 -1.12
N PRO A 165 -17.96 6.42 -2.07
CA PRO A 165 -19.33 6.93 -1.96
C PRO A 165 -19.92 6.35 -0.67
N SER A 166 -20.21 7.22 0.28
CA SER A 166 -20.92 6.84 1.50
C SER A 166 -22.26 6.21 1.12
N PRO A 167 -22.72 5.17 1.80
CA PRO A 167 -24.09 4.66 1.62
C PRO A 167 -25.17 5.76 1.72
N ARG A 168 -24.86 6.87 2.38
CA ARG A 168 -25.72 8.06 2.45
C ARG A 168 -25.76 8.84 1.14
N ASP A 169 -24.68 8.87 0.37
CA ASP A 169 -24.63 9.57 -0.93
C ASP A 169 -25.42 8.83 -2.00
N LEU A 170 -25.59 7.51 -1.86
CA LEU A 170 -26.45 6.70 -2.72
C LEU A 170 -27.96 6.91 -2.44
N SER A 171 -28.32 7.43 -1.27
CA SER A 171 -29.72 7.69 -0.90
C SER A 171 -30.25 9.05 -1.35
N THR A 172 -29.36 10.03 -1.61
CA THR A 172 -29.74 11.38 -2.05
C THR A 172 -29.96 11.50 -3.55
N SER A 173 -29.56 10.52 -4.35
CA SER A 173 -29.79 10.50 -5.81
C SER A 173 -31.18 10.01 -6.24
N ARG A 174 -32.08 9.73 -5.30
CA ARG A 174 -33.49 9.32 -5.56
C ARG A 174 -34.48 10.30 -4.96
N MET A 175 -34.43 11.56 -5.34
CA MET A 175 -35.62 12.40 -5.26
C MET A 175 -36.29 12.41 -6.64
N PRO A 176 -37.51 11.88 -6.80
CA PRO A 176 -38.25 12.11 -8.02
C PRO A 176 -38.59 13.58 -8.11
N SER A 177 -38.28 14.22 -9.23
CA SER A 177 -38.82 15.51 -9.56
C SER A 177 -40.34 15.39 -9.59
N SER A 178 -41.01 15.86 -8.55
CA SER A 178 -42.43 16.08 -8.61
C SER A 178 -42.72 17.33 -9.44
N ALA A 179 -43.41 17.11 -10.49
CA ALA A 179 -44.24 17.96 -11.33
C ALA A 179 -44.27 19.47 -11.03
#